data_59af19b559dc0b1b1a85355715116aff
#
_entry.id   59af19b559dc0b1b1a85355715116aff
#
_cell.length_a   1.000
_cell.length_b   1.000
_cell.length_c   1.000
_cell.angle_alpha   90.00
_cell.angle_beta   90.00
_cell.angle_gamma   90.00
#
_symmetry.space_group_name_H-M   'P 1'
#
loop_
_entity.id
_entity.type
_entity.pdbx_description
1 polymer ?
#
loop_
_entity_poly.entity_id
_entity_poly.type
_entity_poly.pdbx_seq_one_letter_code
_entity_poly.pdbx_strand_id
1 'polypeptide(L)'
;MKAVFCDLSEFELKEVDRFKSENPSLVIAEYSGDVSSIDQKDHDASVISIFIDSKIDEKTLEGFPNLKFILTRSTGLDHIDLNACKSRGISVYSVPDYGSETVAEFTFLLMLMLARRLNASKTGTNRFARGNDLEGKTLGIVGAGRIGTNVARIANAFGMKLLYNSHKNSEYIDSLGGKKMELNELLHNSDIVTLHVPLSDSTFHMINHDNIKSFKRGAYLINTARGAVIDTEALIEGLESGVIGGAALDVVEGEEFAGKEMEVIRKKENYEILKSVLETNVLSRFDNVILTPHIAYNTAEAMQRIINHTLNDLLAIASGKLPSD
;
A
#
# COMPACT_ATOMS: atom_id res chain seq x y z
N MET A 1 15.70 -27.34 -9.67
CA MET A 1 14.60 -26.37 -9.68
C MET A 1 15.13 -25.04 -10.16
N LYS A 2 14.42 -24.34 -11.04
CA LYS A 2 14.79 -23.02 -11.53
C LYS A 2 13.82 -21.98 -10.98
N ALA A 3 14.35 -20.93 -10.37
CA ALA A 3 13.60 -19.79 -9.86
C ALA A 3 14.05 -18.52 -10.58
N VAL A 4 13.11 -17.59 -10.76
CA VAL A 4 13.39 -16.26 -11.33
C VAL A 4 12.94 -15.22 -10.32
N PHE A 5 13.76 -14.23 -10.06
CA PHE A 5 13.44 -13.07 -9.23
C PHE A 5 13.41 -11.83 -10.09
N CYS A 6 12.29 -11.10 -10.06
CA CYS A 6 12.08 -9.82 -10.77
C CYS A 6 11.95 -8.67 -9.78
N ASP A 7 11.88 -7.44 -10.28
CA ASP A 7 11.69 -6.23 -9.46
C ASP A 7 12.73 -6.13 -8.33
N LEU A 8 13.96 -6.58 -8.56
CA LEU A 8 14.99 -6.58 -7.53
C LEU A 8 15.65 -5.20 -7.40
N SER A 9 15.61 -4.65 -6.19
CA SER A 9 16.43 -3.51 -5.80
C SER A 9 17.90 -3.91 -5.65
N GLU A 10 18.82 -2.94 -5.63
CA GLU A 10 20.26 -3.22 -5.41
C GLU A 10 20.53 -3.93 -4.08
N PHE A 11 19.72 -3.67 -3.06
CA PHE A 11 19.82 -4.35 -1.77
C PHE A 11 19.41 -5.82 -1.89
N GLU A 12 18.26 -6.09 -2.52
CA GLU A 12 17.75 -7.46 -2.68
C GLU A 12 18.66 -8.31 -3.58
N LEU A 13 19.24 -7.73 -4.65
CA LEU A 13 20.25 -8.41 -5.48
C LEU A 13 21.40 -8.95 -4.63
N LYS A 14 21.95 -8.15 -3.72
CA LYS A 14 23.05 -8.59 -2.84
C LYS A 14 22.64 -9.75 -1.93
N GLU A 15 21.42 -9.72 -1.40
CA GLU A 15 20.90 -10.79 -0.54
C GLU A 15 20.64 -12.07 -1.33
N VAL A 16 20.09 -11.97 -2.55
CA VAL A 16 19.89 -13.12 -3.45
C VAL A 16 21.24 -13.71 -3.89
N ASP A 17 22.23 -12.88 -4.23
CA ASP A 17 23.59 -13.36 -4.59
C ASP A 17 24.27 -14.11 -3.43
N ARG A 18 24.14 -13.59 -2.20
CA ARG A 18 24.62 -14.28 -1.01
C ARG A 18 23.94 -15.64 -0.84
N PHE A 19 22.62 -15.64 -0.96
CA PHE A 19 21.82 -16.87 -0.85
C PHE A 19 22.19 -17.91 -1.92
N LYS A 20 22.43 -17.50 -3.17
CA LYS A 20 22.91 -18.39 -4.25
C LYS A 20 24.24 -19.04 -3.90
N SER A 21 25.17 -18.27 -3.32
CA SER A 21 26.49 -18.80 -2.93
C SER A 21 26.36 -19.87 -1.85
N GLU A 22 25.40 -19.73 -0.96
CA GLU A 22 25.12 -20.70 0.12
C GLU A 22 24.30 -21.92 -0.38
N ASN A 23 23.60 -21.79 -1.52
CA ASN A 23 22.70 -22.81 -2.07
C ASN A 23 23.00 -23.13 -3.55
N PRO A 24 24.20 -23.67 -3.90
CA PRO A 24 24.67 -23.82 -5.27
C PRO A 24 23.85 -24.84 -6.10
N SER A 25 22.99 -25.62 -5.50
CA SER A 25 22.08 -26.54 -6.18
C SER A 25 20.84 -25.86 -6.77
N LEU A 26 20.57 -24.61 -6.39
CA LEU A 26 19.45 -23.82 -6.90
C LEU A 26 19.91 -22.99 -8.10
N VAL A 27 19.13 -23.03 -9.17
CA VAL A 27 19.34 -22.18 -10.34
C VAL A 27 18.45 -20.96 -10.17
N ILE A 28 19.03 -19.78 -9.93
CA ILE A 28 18.31 -18.53 -9.73
C ILE A 28 18.77 -17.52 -10.78
N ALA A 29 17.81 -17.02 -11.57
CA ALA A 29 18.00 -15.89 -12.46
C ALA A 29 17.43 -14.61 -11.81
N GLU A 30 18.07 -13.47 -12.04
CA GLU A 30 17.79 -12.19 -11.39
C GLU A 30 17.55 -11.09 -12.41
N TYR A 31 16.50 -10.29 -12.16
CA TYR A 31 16.10 -9.17 -13.00
C TYR A 31 15.73 -7.98 -12.13
N SER A 32 16.26 -6.80 -12.45
CA SER A 32 15.87 -5.54 -11.79
C SER A 32 14.57 -4.96 -12.35
N GLY A 33 14.14 -5.40 -13.53
CA GLY A 33 12.87 -5.03 -14.13
C GLY A 33 11.73 -5.96 -13.72
N ASP A 34 10.53 -5.61 -14.13
CA ASP A 34 9.31 -6.39 -13.91
C ASP A 34 9.30 -7.73 -14.67
N VAL A 35 8.25 -8.51 -14.49
CA VAL A 35 8.08 -9.84 -15.11
C VAL A 35 8.23 -9.82 -16.65
N SER A 36 7.95 -8.69 -17.32
CA SER A 36 8.10 -8.54 -18.77
C SER A 36 9.55 -8.45 -19.23
N SER A 37 10.47 -8.17 -18.31
CA SER A 37 11.90 -8.08 -18.57
C SER A 37 12.62 -9.44 -18.59
N ILE A 38 11.93 -10.53 -18.23
CA ILE A 38 12.52 -11.86 -18.15
C ILE A 38 12.91 -12.35 -19.55
N ASP A 39 14.18 -12.76 -19.72
CA ASP A 39 14.65 -13.37 -20.96
C ASP A 39 13.92 -14.67 -21.26
N GLN A 40 13.65 -14.93 -22.54
CA GLN A 40 12.97 -16.16 -22.99
C GLN A 40 13.64 -17.47 -22.50
N LYS A 41 14.98 -17.46 -22.30
CA LYS A 41 15.73 -18.60 -21.77
C LYS A 41 15.33 -18.99 -20.35
N ASP A 42 14.68 -18.09 -19.59
CA ASP A 42 14.28 -18.27 -18.21
C ASP A 42 12.75 -18.49 -18.04
N HIS A 43 12.01 -18.55 -19.16
CA HIS A 43 10.57 -18.85 -19.18
C HIS A 43 10.24 -20.29 -18.77
N ASP A 44 11.23 -21.17 -18.64
CA ASP A 44 11.09 -22.56 -18.14
C ASP A 44 11.10 -22.64 -16.59
N ALA A 45 11.13 -21.49 -15.90
CA ALA A 45 11.15 -21.43 -14.46
C ALA A 45 9.92 -22.10 -13.82
N SER A 46 10.13 -22.77 -12.69
CA SER A 46 9.07 -23.36 -11.89
C SER A 46 8.61 -22.48 -10.72
N VAL A 47 9.41 -21.48 -10.37
CA VAL A 47 9.14 -20.49 -9.34
C VAL A 47 9.46 -19.10 -9.90
N ILE A 48 8.56 -18.15 -9.71
CA ILE A 48 8.84 -16.73 -9.97
C ILE A 48 8.62 -15.95 -8.68
N SER A 49 9.61 -15.13 -8.29
CA SER A 49 9.44 -14.13 -7.23
C SER A 49 9.28 -12.76 -7.85
N ILE A 50 8.23 -12.04 -7.45
CA ILE A 50 7.85 -10.72 -7.96
C ILE A 50 7.65 -9.72 -6.83
N PHE A 51 7.57 -8.43 -7.19
CA PHE A 51 7.06 -7.37 -6.32
C PHE A 51 5.84 -6.69 -6.95
N ILE A 52 5.42 -5.56 -6.43
CA ILE A 52 4.18 -4.88 -6.83
C ILE A 52 4.19 -4.31 -8.26
N ASP A 53 5.37 -4.12 -8.86
CA ASP A 53 5.52 -3.60 -10.23
C ASP A 53 5.23 -4.65 -11.30
N SER A 54 5.36 -5.94 -10.97
CA SER A 54 5.06 -7.06 -11.86
C SER A 54 3.59 -7.43 -11.85
N LYS A 55 2.90 -7.25 -12.98
CA LYS A 55 1.50 -7.67 -13.13
C LYS A 55 1.43 -9.11 -13.67
N ILE A 56 0.74 -9.97 -12.95
CA ILE A 56 0.51 -11.36 -13.34
C ILE A 56 -0.95 -11.52 -13.81
N ASP A 57 -1.14 -11.53 -15.11
CA ASP A 57 -2.40 -11.82 -15.77
C ASP A 57 -2.31 -13.13 -16.56
N GLU A 58 -3.41 -13.53 -17.19
CA GLU A 58 -3.47 -14.76 -17.99
C GLU A 58 -2.44 -14.78 -19.11
N LYS A 59 -2.22 -13.63 -19.79
CA LYS A 59 -1.25 -13.49 -20.87
C LYS A 59 0.19 -13.66 -20.37
N THR A 60 0.49 -13.11 -19.22
CA THR A 60 1.81 -13.28 -18.57
C THR A 60 2.05 -14.75 -18.25
N LEU A 61 1.03 -15.45 -17.69
CA LEU A 61 1.13 -16.86 -17.33
C LEU A 61 1.32 -17.80 -18.54
N GLU A 62 0.85 -17.41 -19.72
CA GLU A 62 1.08 -18.17 -20.97
C GLU A 62 2.57 -18.26 -21.31
N GLY A 63 3.34 -17.26 -20.95
CA GLY A 63 4.79 -17.25 -21.16
C GLY A 63 5.58 -18.26 -20.29
N PHE A 64 4.97 -18.82 -19.22
CA PHE A 64 5.66 -19.65 -18.24
C PHE A 64 5.05 -21.04 -18.11
N PRO A 65 5.27 -21.97 -19.07
CA PRO A 65 4.57 -23.24 -19.12
C PRO A 65 4.87 -24.20 -17.96
N ASN A 66 5.97 -24.03 -17.26
CA ASN A 66 6.42 -24.89 -16.15
C ASN A 66 6.20 -24.24 -14.77
N LEU A 67 5.58 -23.07 -14.71
CA LEU A 67 5.38 -22.32 -13.46
C LEU A 67 4.43 -23.09 -12.51
N LYS A 68 4.86 -23.22 -11.27
CA LYS A 68 4.09 -23.87 -10.19
C LYS A 68 3.87 -22.97 -8.99
N PHE A 69 4.80 -22.02 -8.76
CA PHE A 69 4.79 -21.18 -7.58
C PHE A 69 5.08 -19.72 -7.95
N ILE A 70 4.32 -18.82 -7.37
CA ILE A 70 4.59 -17.39 -7.37
C ILE A 70 4.83 -16.97 -5.93
N LEU A 71 5.99 -16.36 -5.66
CA LEU A 71 6.36 -15.78 -4.38
C LEU A 71 6.32 -14.25 -4.52
N THR A 72 5.23 -13.61 -4.07
CA THR A 72 5.19 -12.15 -4.12
C THR A 72 5.79 -11.56 -2.85
N ARG A 73 6.74 -10.64 -3.01
CA ARG A 73 7.39 -9.91 -1.92
C ARG A 73 6.52 -8.78 -1.35
N SER A 74 5.20 -8.98 -1.38
CA SER A 74 4.19 -8.05 -0.88
C SER A 74 3.17 -8.77 -0.02
N THR A 75 2.42 -8.03 0.80
CA THR A 75 1.24 -8.56 1.49
C THR A 75 0.00 -8.53 0.58
N GLY A 76 -0.15 -7.47 -0.22
CA GLY A 76 -1.25 -7.33 -1.18
C GLY A 76 -1.05 -8.21 -2.41
N LEU A 77 -2.16 -8.71 -2.97
CA LEU A 77 -2.18 -9.59 -4.14
C LEU A 77 -2.88 -8.95 -5.35
N ASP A 78 -3.15 -7.66 -5.30
CA ASP A 78 -3.97 -6.93 -6.27
C ASP A 78 -3.37 -6.94 -7.68
N HIS A 79 -2.05 -7.14 -7.80
CA HIS A 79 -1.30 -7.24 -9.06
C HIS A 79 -1.28 -8.66 -9.66
N ILE A 80 -1.94 -9.64 -9.02
CA ILE A 80 -1.95 -11.05 -9.42
C ILE A 80 -3.37 -11.53 -9.70
N ASP A 81 -3.64 -12.06 -10.89
CA ASP A 81 -4.88 -12.74 -11.19
C ASP A 81 -4.89 -14.13 -10.54
N LEU A 82 -5.43 -14.18 -9.32
CA LEU A 82 -5.54 -15.42 -8.53
C LEU A 82 -6.42 -16.49 -9.20
N ASN A 83 -7.42 -16.09 -10.01
CA ASN A 83 -8.28 -17.03 -10.71
C ASN A 83 -7.53 -17.71 -11.85
N ALA A 84 -6.77 -16.93 -12.63
CA ALA A 84 -5.90 -17.47 -13.67
C ALA A 84 -4.82 -18.40 -13.08
N CYS A 85 -4.18 -18.00 -11.96
CA CYS A 85 -3.22 -18.87 -11.26
C CYS A 85 -3.85 -20.18 -10.83
N LYS A 86 -5.02 -20.14 -10.18
CA LYS A 86 -5.75 -21.32 -9.71
C LYS A 86 -6.14 -22.25 -10.83
N SER A 87 -6.62 -21.72 -11.97
CA SER A 87 -7.02 -22.52 -13.14
C SER A 87 -5.85 -23.31 -13.74
N ARG A 88 -4.62 -22.81 -13.57
CA ARG A 88 -3.36 -23.43 -14.05
C ARG A 88 -2.65 -24.28 -12.97
N GLY A 89 -3.23 -24.38 -11.77
CA GLY A 89 -2.62 -25.11 -10.64
C GLY A 89 -1.37 -24.42 -10.06
N ILE A 90 -1.26 -23.10 -10.22
CA ILE A 90 -0.16 -22.30 -9.71
C ILE A 90 -0.53 -21.81 -8.30
N SER A 91 0.35 -22.09 -7.33
CA SER A 91 0.20 -21.62 -5.95
C SER A 91 0.87 -20.27 -5.78
N VAL A 92 0.18 -19.34 -5.09
CA VAL A 92 0.67 -17.99 -4.81
C VAL A 92 0.90 -17.85 -3.32
N TYR A 93 2.09 -17.38 -2.93
CA TYR A 93 2.48 -17.10 -1.55
C TYR A 93 2.90 -15.64 -1.42
N SER A 94 2.46 -15.01 -0.35
CA SER A 94 2.75 -13.60 -0.03
C SER A 94 3.56 -13.49 1.25
N VAL A 95 4.12 -12.32 1.54
CA VAL A 95 4.77 -12.04 2.82
C VAL A 95 3.76 -11.35 3.75
N PRO A 96 3.17 -12.06 4.74
CA PRO A 96 1.96 -11.61 5.40
C PRO A 96 2.17 -10.49 6.42
N ASP A 97 3.34 -10.34 7.01
CA ASP A 97 3.57 -9.41 8.13
C ASP A 97 4.99 -8.89 8.21
N TYR A 98 5.39 -8.12 7.22
CA TYR A 98 6.74 -7.52 7.21
C TYR A 98 6.76 -6.04 7.63
N GLY A 99 5.63 -5.35 7.55
CA GLY A 99 5.58 -3.90 7.57
C GLY A 99 4.45 -3.29 8.41
N SER A 100 3.77 -4.05 9.27
CA SER A 100 2.64 -3.52 10.05
C SER A 100 3.05 -2.35 10.95
N GLU A 101 4.20 -2.46 11.61
CA GLU A 101 4.78 -1.37 12.42
C GLU A 101 5.30 -0.25 11.54
N THR A 102 6.01 -0.60 10.46
CA THR A 102 6.61 0.35 9.52
C THR A 102 5.57 1.27 8.91
N VAL A 103 4.46 0.72 8.40
CA VAL A 103 3.35 1.49 7.83
C VAL A 103 2.66 2.33 8.90
N ALA A 104 2.51 1.83 10.12
CA ALA A 104 1.93 2.59 11.22
C ALA A 104 2.81 3.79 11.61
N GLU A 105 4.13 3.63 11.66
CA GLU A 105 5.08 4.72 11.91
C GLU A 105 5.02 5.77 10.78
N PHE A 106 4.98 5.34 9.53
CA PHE A 106 4.86 6.24 8.38
C PHE A 106 3.51 6.98 8.38
N THR A 107 2.42 6.32 8.76
CA THR A 107 1.11 6.95 8.97
C THR A 107 1.22 8.11 9.97
N PHE A 108 1.97 7.92 11.07
CA PHE A 108 2.21 8.98 12.06
C PHE A 108 3.12 10.08 11.53
N LEU A 109 4.13 9.75 10.73
CA LEU A 109 4.93 10.77 10.03
C LEU A 109 4.03 11.68 9.20
N LEU A 110 3.17 11.09 8.34
CA LEU A 110 2.23 11.83 7.50
C LEU A 110 1.25 12.68 8.32
N MET A 111 0.73 12.11 9.42
CA MET A 111 -0.18 12.80 10.36
C MET A 111 0.50 14.02 10.99
N LEU A 112 1.74 13.88 11.46
CA LEU A 112 2.53 14.97 12.01
C LEU A 112 2.87 16.02 10.98
N MET A 113 3.20 15.64 9.75
CA MET A 113 3.47 16.56 8.65
C MET A 113 2.26 17.44 8.33
N LEU A 114 1.06 16.85 8.26
CA LEU A 114 -0.20 17.60 8.09
C LEU A 114 -0.48 18.51 9.29
N ALA A 115 -0.44 17.96 10.51
CA ALA A 115 -0.73 18.69 11.73
C ALA A 115 0.21 19.90 11.89
N ARG A 116 1.48 19.79 11.51
CA ARG A 116 2.48 20.85 11.61
C ARG A 116 2.63 21.69 10.33
N ARG A 117 1.78 21.41 9.32
CA ARG A 117 1.78 22.11 8.01
C ARG A 117 3.16 22.17 7.36
N LEU A 118 3.92 21.08 7.43
CA LEU A 118 5.29 21.04 6.92
C LEU A 118 5.38 21.27 5.41
N ASN A 119 4.37 20.87 4.65
CA ASN A 119 4.33 21.06 3.19
C ASN A 119 4.28 22.57 2.84
N ALA A 120 3.40 23.32 3.49
CA ALA A 120 3.30 24.78 3.31
C ALA A 120 4.56 25.52 3.78
N SER A 121 5.34 24.96 4.72
CA SER A 121 6.58 25.59 5.20
C SER A 121 7.76 25.41 4.25
N LYS A 122 7.75 24.38 3.37
CA LYS A 122 8.84 24.14 2.39
C LYS A 122 8.94 25.24 1.34
N THR A 123 7.84 25.91 1.03
CA THR A 123 7.83 27.03 0.07
C THR A 123 8.38 28.34 0.63
N GLY A 124 8.80 28.36 1.90
CA GLY A 124 9.37 29.53 2.57
C GLY A 124 8.40 30.70 2.79
N THR A 125 7.15 30.54 2.37
CA THR A 125 6.17 31.64 2.26
C THR A 125 5.34 31.86 3.51
N ASN A 126 5.30 30.91 4.48
CA ASN A 126 4.41 31.07 5.62
C ASN A 126 4.98 30.55 6.97
N ARG A 127 6.02 31.23 7.51
CA ARG A 127 6.53 30.96 8.88
C ARG A 127 5.48 31.19 9.98
N PHE A 128 4.33 31.77 9.65
CA PHE A 128 3.23 32.06 10.57
C PHE A 128 2.07 31.05 10.47
N ALA A 129 2.17 30.02 9.60
CA ALA A 129 1.17 28.97 9.54
C ALA A 129 1.17 28.18 10.86
N ARG A 130 0.12 28.34 11.66
CA ARG A 130 -0.03 27.62 12.92
C ARG A 130 -0.41 26.17 12.64
N GLY A 131 0.36 25.25 13.22
CA GLY A 131 0.01 23.83 13.27
C GLY A 131 -0.93 23.51 14.43
N ASN A 132 -1.31 22.23 14.51
CA ASN A 132 -2.12 21.65 15.57
C ASN A 132 -1.31 20.61 16.35
N ASP A 133 -1.65 20.38 17.61
CA ASP A 133 -1.18 19.25 18.38
C ASP A 133 -2.08 18.03 18.13
N LEU A 134 -1.54 16.83 18.30
CA LEU A 134 -2.29 15.57 18.21
C LEU A 134 -2.96 15.23 19.54
N GLU A 135 -2.38 15.66 20.68
CA GLU A 135 -2.94 15.41 22.01
C GLU A 135 -4.40 15.91 22.11
N GLY A 136 -5.25 15.05 22.65
CA GLY A 136 -6.68 15.33 22.81
C GLY A 136 -7.53 15.28 21.54
N LYS A 137 -6.91 15.16 20.34
CA LYS A 137 -7.63 14.98 19.06
C LYS A 137 -8.23 13.58 18.96
N THR A 138 -9.28 13.47 18.19
CA THR A 138 -9.95 12.19 17.90
C THR A 138 -9.40 11.62 16.60
N LEU A 139 -8.84 10.40 16.67
CA LEU A 139 -8.42 9.61 15.52
C LEU A 139 -9.48 8.57 15.18
N GLY A 140 -10.01 8.63 13.96
CA GLY A 140 -10.85 7.60 13.37
C GLY A 140 -10.02 6.63 12.55
N ILE A 141 -10.01 5.35 12.94
CA ILE A 141 -9.25 4.28 12.30
C ILE A 141 -10.23 3.42 11.50
N VAL A 142 -10.13 3.43 10.18
CA VAL A 142 -10.93 2.60 9.29
C VAL A 142 -10.12 1.35 8.94
N GLY A 143 -10.48 0.22 9.54
CA GLY A 143 -9.74 -1.04 9.48
C GLY A 143 -8.90 -1.29 10.73
N ALA A 144 -9.41 -2.15 11.64
CA ALA A 144 -8.73 -2.56 12.88
C ALA A 144 -7.93 -3.86 12.69
N GLY A 145 -7.22 -4.00 11.55
CA GLY A 145 -6.26 -5.07 11.29
C GLY A 145 -4.92 -4.82 12.00
N ARG A 146 -3.86 -5.53 11.59
CA ARG A 146 -2.52 -5.39 12.18
C ARG A 146 -2.02 -3.94 12.15
N ILE A 147 -2.07 -3.28 10.99
CA ILE A 147 -1.64 -1.88 10.83
C ILE A 147 -2.49 -0.95 11.68
N GLY A 148 -3.83 -1.00 11.56
CA GLY A 148 -4.72 -0.13 12.33
C GLY A 148 -4.59 -0.31 13.85
N THR A 149 -4.28 -1.53 14.31
CA THR A 149 -3.99 -1.81 15.73
C THR A 149 -2.68 -1.16 16.17
N ASN A 150 -1.62 -1.22 15.36
CA ASN A 150 -0.36 -0.52 15.65
C ASN A 150 -0.53 1.00 15.63
N VAL A 151 -1.32 1.53 14.68
CA VAL A 151 -1.69 2.95 14.65
C VAL A 151 -2.43 3.35 15.93
N ALA A 152 -3.39 2.55 16.41
CA ALA A 152 -4.09 2.81 17.66
C ALA A 152 -3.13 2.84 18.86
N ARG A 153 -2.16 1.93 18.91
CA ARG A 153 -1.12 1.88 19.96
C ARG A 153 -0.30 3.16 20.01
N ILE A 154 0.16 3.64 18.84
CA ILE A 154 0.96 4.87 18.76
C ILE A 154 0.07 6.09 19.10
N ALA A 155 -1.17 6.16 18.60
CA ALA A 155 -2.11 7.24 18.86
C ALA A 155 -2.42 7.37 20.35
N ASN A 156 -2.57 6.25 21.07
CA ASN A 156 -2.77 6.26 22.51
C ASN A 156 -1.58 6.89 23.25
N ALA A 157 -0.35 6.62 22.80
CA ALA A 157 0.85 7.24 23.38
C ALA A 157 0.95 8.76 23.11
N PHE A 158 0.32 9.24 22.02
CA PHE A 158 0.16 10.67 21.73
C PHE A 158 -1.02 11.33 22.48
N GLY A 159 -1.72 10.61 23.34
CA GLY A 159 -2.88 11.12 24.07
C GLY A 159 -4.11 11.39 23.20
N MET A 160 -4.24 10.71 22.07
CA MET A 160 -5.39 10.85 21.17
C MET A 160 -6.59 10.01 21.67
N LYS A 161 -7.79 10.46 21.35
CA LYS A 161 -9.01 9.67 21.53
C LYS A 161 -9.20 8.75 20.32
N LEU A 162 -9.61 7.50 20.55
CA LEU A 162 -9.66 6.47 19.52
C LEU A 162 -11.11 6.14 19.15
N LEU A 163 -11.43 6.21 17.85
CA LEU A 163 -12.62 5.64 17.23
C LEU A 163 -12.15 4.64 16.16
N TYR A 164 -12.90 3.57 15.95
CA TYR A 164 -12.57 2.65 14.86
C TYR A 164 -13.79 2.07 14.18
N ASN A 165 -13.65 1.80 12.89
CA ASN A 165 -14.60 1.06 12.07
C ASN A 165 -13.94 -0.24 11.60
N SER A 166 -14.62 -1.37 11.83
CA SER A 166 -14.14 -2.69 11.44
C SER A 166 -15.28 -3.71 11.48
N HIS A 167 -15.20 -4.77 10.68
CA HIS A 167 -16.19 -5.86 10.73
C HIS A 167 -16.23 -6.53 12.11
N LYS A 168 -15.05 -6.79 12.71
CA LYS A 168 -14.94 -7.42 14.03
C LYS A 168 -14.58 -6.37 15.10
N ASN A 169 -14.91 -6.66 16.35
CA ASN A 169 -14.42 -5.87 17.47
C ASN A 169 -12.91 -6.09 17.63
N SER A 170 -12.21 -5.07 18.09
CA SER A 170 -10.79 -5.14 18.42
C SER A 170 -10.62 -5.00 19.93
N GLU A 171 -10.48 -6.13 20.63
CA GLU A 171 -10.26 -6.15 22.08
C GLU A 171 -9.08 -5.26 22.50
N TYR A 172 -8.04 -5.21 21.66
CA TYR A 172 -6.88 -4.38 21.93
C TYR A 172 -7.22 -2.89 21.86
N ILE A 173 -7.90 -2.42 20.81
CA ILE A 173 -8.28 -1.00 20.68
C ILE A 173 -9.29 -0.63 21.77
N ASP A 174 -10.23 -1.54 22.10
CA ASP A 174 -11.17 -1.37 23.21
C ASP A 174 -10.44 -1.20 24.54
N SER A 175 -9.38 -2.00 24.80
CA SER A 175 -8.55 -1.90 26.01
C SER A 175 -7.80 -0.56 26.14
N LEU A 176 -7.54 0.13 25.02
CA LEU A 176 -6.99 1.48 24.97
C LEU A 176 -8.05 2.58 25.14
N GLY A 177 -9.31 2.21 25.39
CA GLY A 177 -10.45 3.15 25.50
C GLY A 177 -11.06 3.55 24.15
N GLY A 178 -10.67 2.86 23.05
CA GLY A 178 -11.25 3.07 21.73
C GLY A 178 -12.71 2.64 21.67
N LYS A 179 -13.47 3.22 20.74
CA LYS A 179 -14.90 2.89 20.53
C LYS A 179 -15.15 2.52 19.08
N LYS A 180 -15.82 1.38 18.87
CA LYS A 180 -16.29 0.98 17.54
C LYS A 180 -17.47 1.83 17.12
N MET A 181 -17.48 2.28 15.86
CA MET A 181 -18.55 3.07 15.26
C MET A 181 -18.82 2.66 13.82
N GLU A 182 -20.01 2.98 13.33
CA GLU A 182 -20.32 2.97 11.90
C GLU A 182 -19.51 4.04 11.16
N LEU A 183 -19.22 3.81 9.87
CA LEU A 183 -18.30 4.65 9.10
C LEU A 183 -18.69 6.13 9.15
N ASN A 184 -19.93 6.49 8.79
CA ASN A 184 -20.37 7.89 8.73
C ASN A 184 -20.29 8.58 10.10
N GLU A 185 -20.58 7.85 11.18
CA GLU A 185 -20.47 8.38 12.54
C GLU A 185 -18.99 8.61 12.91
N LEU A 186 -18.09 7.70 12.53
CA LEU A 186 -16.67 7.86 12.71
C LEU A 186 -16.14 9.08 11.96
N LEU A 187 -16.51 9.26 10.68
CA LEU A 187 -16.10 10.41 9.85
C LEU A 187 -16.53 11.74 10.50
N HIS A 188 -17.75 11.79 11.04
CA HIS A 188 -18.30 13.00 11.69
C HIS A 188 -17.58 13.37 12.98
N ASN A 189 -17.13 12.38 13.76
CA ASN A 189 -16.57 12.60 15.10
C ASN A 189 -15.04 12.68 15.12
N SER A 190 -14.37 12.44 14.00
CA SER A 190 -12.89 12.37 13.94
C SER A 190 -12.28 13.68 13.47
N ASP A 191 -11.23 14.14 14.17
CA ASP A 191 -10.37 15.23 13.71
C ASP A 191 -9.41 14.75 12.61
N ILE A 192 -9.06 13.47 12.65
CA ILE A 192 -8.18 12.81 11.69
C ILE A 192 -8.76 11.43 11.40
N VAL A 193 -8.83 11.07 10.13
CA VAL A 193 -9.26 9.74 9.66
C VAL A 193 -8.10 9.07 8.95
N THR A 194 -7.84 7.80 9.26
CA THR A 194 -6.79 7.00 8.60
C THR A 194 -7.34 5.67 8.13
N LEU A 195 -6.97 5.28 6.90
CA LEU A 195 -7.51 4.11 6.22
C LEU A 195 -6.49 2.97 6.23
N HIS A 196 -6.92 1.80 6.70
CA HIS A 196 -6.13 0.57 6.81
C HIS A 196 -6.94 -0.67 6.42
N VAL A 197 -7.77 -0.54 5.39
CA VAL A 197 -8.58 -1.62 4.82
C VAL A 197 -7.94 -2.15 3.53
N PRO A 198 -8.08 -3.44 3.20
CA PRO A 198 -7.71 -3.95 1.88
C PRO A 198 -8.66 -3.39 0.82
N LEU A 199 -8.23 -3.36 -0.45
CA LEU A 199 -9.13 -3.10 -1.57
C LEU A 199 -9.98 -4.34 -1.85
N SER A 200 -11.27 -4.14 -1.94
CA SER A 200 -12.28 -5.16 -2.26
C SER A 200 -13.53 -4.46 -2.81
N ASP A 201 -14.49 -5.21 -3.32
CA ASP A 201 -15.78 -4.64 -3.79
C ASP A 201 -16.48 -3.79 -2.72
N SER A 202 -16.34 -4.15 -1.44
CA SER A 202 -16.96 -3.43 -0.32
C SER A 202 -16.16 -2.21 0.16
N THR A 203 -14.91 -2.07 -0.24
CA THR A 203 -14.02 -0.95 0.13
C THR A 203 -13.61 -0.09 -1.05
N PHE A 204 -13.94 -0.50 -2.27
CA PHE A 204 -13.79 0.34 -3.47
C PHE A 204 -14.61 1.61 -3.31
N HIS A 205 -13.98 2.77 -3.45
CA HIS A 205 -14.58 4.08 -3.23
C HIS A 205 -15.37 4.15 -1.92
N MET A 206 -14.84 3.53 -0.85
CA MET A 206 -15.46 3.59 0.48
C MET A 206 -15.60 5.03 0.98
N ILE A 207 -14.66 5.90 0.65
CA ILE A 207 -14.77 7.37 0.79
C ILE A 207 -15.14 7.92 -0.58
N ASN A 208 -16.32 8.55 -0.68
CA ASN A 208 -16.92 8.95 -1.95
C ASN A 208 -17.77 10.24 -1.80
N HIS A 209 -18.46 10.66 -2.88
CA HIS A 209 -19.30 11.86 -2.92
C HIS A 209 -20.44 11.86 -1.90
N ASP A 210 -20.96 10.68 -1.51
CA ASP A 210 -22.08 10.59 -0.56
C ASP A 210 -21.63 10.89 0.87
N ASN A 211 -20.42 10.44 1.25
CA ASN A 211 -19.96 10.51 2.63
C ASN A 211 -18.81 11.51 2.88
N ILE A 212 -18.17 12.06 1.85
CA ILE A 212 -17.12 13.08 2.02
C ILE A 212 -17.64 14.30 2.82
N LYS A 213 -18.91 14.65 2.64
CA LYS A 213 -19.60 15.75 3.34
C LYS A 213 -19.90 15.43 4.81
N SER A 214 -19.82 14.15 5.20
CA SER A 214 -20.04 13.70 6.58
C SER A 214 -18.80 13.89 7.46
N PHE A 215 -17.64 14.19 6.89
CA PHE A 215 -16.47 14.48 7.68
C PHE A 215 -16.65 15.71 8.58
N LYS A 216 -16.01 15.67 9.74
CA LYS A 216 -15.89 16.86 10.58
C LYS A 216 -15.14 17.94 9.80
N ARG A 217 -15.72 19.15 9.73
CA ARG A 217 -15.10 20.24 8.95
C ARG A 217 -13.67 20.51 9.38
N GLY A 218 -12.76 20.53 8.42
CA GLY A 218 -11.32 20.70 8.63
C GLY A 218 -10.57 19.44 9.08
N ALA A 219 -11.23 18.26 9.03
CA ALA A 219 -10.60 16.98 9.33
C ALA A 219 -9.45 16.65 8.35
N TYR A 220 -8.46 15.90 8.81
CA TYR A 220 -7.42 15.36 7.97
C TYR A 220 -7.75 13.92 7.53
N LEU A 221 -7.39 13.58 6.29
CA LEU A 221 -7.54 12.22 5.74
C LEU A 221 -6.17 11.66 5.39
N ILE A 222 -5.88 10.43 5.86
CA ILE A 222 -4.62 9.75 5.61
C ILE A 222 -4.91 8.41 4.96
N ASN A 223 -4.25 8.13 3.83
CA ASN A 223 -4.36 6.86 3.13
C ASN A 223 -2.98 6.24 2.90
N THR A 224 -2.70 5.16 3.62
CA THR A 224 -1.55 4.27 3.43
C THR A 224 -2.01 2.84 3.10
N ALA A 225 -3.24 2.69 2.59
CA ALA A 225 -3.85 1.40 2.27
C ALA A 225 -3.81 1.10 0.77
N ARG A 226 -4.82 1.57 0.02
CA ARG A 226 -4.92 1.47 -1.46
C ARG A 226 -5.57 2.75 -2.01
N GLY A 227 -5.11 3.21 -3.17
CA GLY A 227 -5.63 4.43 -3.82
C GLY A 227 -7.12 4.39 -4.00
N ALA A 228 -7.63 3.34 -4.63
CA ALA A 228 -9.05 3.17 -4.97
C ALA A 228 -10.00 2.92 -3.76
N VAL A 229 -9.53 3.04 -2.51
CA VAL A 229 -10.40 3.13 -1.34
C VAL A 229 -11.04 4.53 -1.25
N ILE A 230 -10.44 5.53 -1.88
CA ILE A 230 -10.95 6.90 -1.96
C ILE A 230 -11.31 7.18 -3.41
N ASP A 231 -12.51 7.68 -3.65
CA ASP A 231 -12.88 8.37 -4.90
C ASP A 231 -12.11 9.70 -4.95
N THR A 232 -11.18 9.80 -5.89
CA THR A 232 -10.25 10.94 -5.97
C THR A 232 -10.98 12.24 -6.27
N GLU A 233 -12.05 12.22 -7.09
CA GLU A 233 -12.86 13.40 -7.40
C GLU A 233 -13.61 13.89 -6.16
N ALA A 234 -14.18 12.98 -5.37
CA ALA A 234 -14.82 13.32 -4.09
C ALA A 234 -13.82 13.94 -3.09
N LEU A 235 -12.58 13.44 -3.03
CA LEU A 235 -11.55 14.03 -2.19
C LEU A 235 -11.22 15.46 -2.62
N ILE A 236 -11.09 15.73 -3.93
CA ILE A 236 -10.84 17.08 -4.47
C ILE A 236 -11.97 18.01 -4.04
N GLU A 237 -13.23 17.63 -4.21
CA GLU A 237 -14.39 18.42 -3.73
C GLU A 237 -14.33 18.69 -2.22
N GLY A 238 -13.96 17.69 -1.42
CA GLY A 238 -13.79 17.83 0.02
C GLY A 238 -12.71 18.84 0.41
N LEU A 239 -11.60 18.86 -0.31
CA LEU A 239 -10.51 19.82 -0.12
C LEU A 239 -10.90 21.24 -0.54
N GLU A 240 -11.54 21.41 -1.71
CA GLU A 240 -12.00 22.70 -2.23
C GLU A 240 -13.06 23.34 -1.33
N SER A 241 -14.00 22.55 -0.81
CA SER A 241 -15.03 23.03 0.12
C SER A 241 -14.51 23.29 1.54
N GLY A 242 -13.29 22.84 1.86
CA GLY A 242 -12.66 22.90 3.17
C GLY A 242 -13.35 22.01 4.22
N VAL A 243 -14.11 21.01 3.80
CA VAL A 243 -14.56 19.92 4.67
C VAL A 243 -13.36 19.07 5.04
N ILE A 244 -12.53 18.71 4.07
CA ILE A 244 -11.22 18.11 4.31
C ILE A 244 -10.19 19.24 4.46
N GLY A 245 -9.61 19.33 5.64
CA GLY A 245 -8.61 20.35 5.98
C GLY A 245 -7.22 20.05 5.43
N GLY A 246 -6.98 18.81 5.00
CA GLY A 246 -5.76 18.33 4.36
C GLY A 246 -5.77 16.82 4.18
N ALA A 247 -4.99 16.33 3.22
CA ALA A 247 -4.85 14.91 2.94
C ALA A 247 -3.37 14.50 2.85
N ALA A 248 -3.04 13.29 3.31
CA ALA A 248 -1.74 12.68 3.11
C ALA A 248 -1.94 11.26 2.53
N LEU A 249 -1.43 11.08 1.34
CA LEU A 249 -1.70 9.91 0.51
C LEU A 249 -0.37 9.28 0.11
N ASP A 250 -0.11 8.08 0.60
CA ASP A 250 1.01 7.26 0.14
C ASP A 250 0.63 6.45 -1.10
N VAL A 251 -0.66 6.34 -1.35
CA VAL A 251 -1.27 5.63 -2.47
C VAL A 251 -2.37 6.49 -3.09
N VAL A 252 -2.46 6.50 -4.42
CA VAL A 252 -3.50 7.19 -5.20
C VAL A 252 -4.01 6.30 -6.33
N GLU A 253 -5.20 6.57 -6.83
CA GLU A 253 -5.72 5.87 -8.01
C GLU A 253 -4.83 6.12 -9.21
N GLY A 254 -4.52 5.05 -9.96
CA GLY A 254 -3.69 5.13 -11.17
C GLY A 254 -2.20 5.37 -10.89
N GLU A 255 -1.71 5.17 -9.67
CA GLU A 255 -0.29 5.34 -9.31
C GLU A 255 0.65 4.48 -10.17
N GLU A 256 0.19 3.33 -10.67
CA GLU A 256 0.94 2.45 -11.55
C GLU A 256 1.25 3.06 -12.93
N PHE A 257 0.59 4.15 -13.27
CA PHE A 257 0.80 4.92 -14.50
C PHE A 257 1.64 6.19 -14.30
N ALA A 258 2.07 6.47 -13.08
CA ALA A 258 2.96 7.59 -12.79
C ALA A 258 4.27 7.46 -13.58
N GLY A 259 4.63 8.51 -14.34
CA GLY A 259 5.78 8.49 -15.23
C GLY A 259 5.56 7.79 -16.60
N LYS A 260 4.37 7.20 -16.82
CA LYS A 260 3.98 6.55 -18.07
C LYS A 260 2.86 7.31 -18.81
N GLU A 261 2.65 8.58 -18.51
CA GLU A 261 1.54 9.41 -19.01
C GLU A 261 1.49 9.43 -20.55
N MET A 262 2.67 9.47 -21.21
CA MET A 262 2.73 9.45 -22.68
C MET A 262 2.31 8.11 -23.28
N GLU A 263 2.47 7.01 -22.56
CA GLU A 263 1.97 5.69 -22.99
C GLU A 263 0.46 5.64 -22.87
N VAL A 264 -0.09 6.18 -21.78
CA VAL A 264 -1.53 6.28 -21.53
C VAL A 264 -2.20 7.12 -22.63
N ILE A 265 -1.63 8.29 -22.96
CA ILE A 265 -2.15 9.17 -24.01
C ILE A 265 -2.15 8.50 -25.39
N ARG A 266 -1.15 7.68 -25.70
CA ARG A 266 -1.05 6.97 -26.99
C ARG A 266 -2.06 5.83 -27.13
N LYS A 267 -2.49 5.22 -26.03
CA LYS A 267 -3.51 4.16 -25.98
C LYS A 267 -4.89 4.81 -25.87
N LYS A 268 -5.55 5.11 -26.99
CA LYS A 268 -6.82 5.88 -27.09
C LYS A 268 -8.02 5.36 -26.27
N GLU A 269 -7.90 4.24 -25.57
CA GLU A 269 -8.99 3.55 -24.86
C GLU A 269 -8.96 3.75 -23.33
N ASN A 270 -8.08 4.61 -22.80
CA ASN A 270 -7.82 4.70 -21.34
C ASN A 270 -8.27 6.03 -20.73
N TYR A 271 -9.53 6.45 -20.97
CA TYR A 271 -10.05 7.69 -20.40
C TYR A 271 -9.98 7.72 -18.88
N GLU A 272 -10.37 6.63 -18.20
CA GLU A 272 -10.36 6.54 -16.74
C GLU A 272 -8.94 6.65 -16.17
N ILE A 273 -7.96 6.01 -16.80
CA ILE A 273 -6.55 6.11 -16.38
C ILE A 273 -6.04 7.55 -16.58
N LEU A 274 -6.36 8.18 -17.72
CA LEU A 274 -5.97 9.57 -17.94
C LEU A 274 -6.63 10.50 -16.92
N LYS A 275 -7.89 10.24 -16.56
CA LYS A 275 -8.62 10.96 -15.52
C LYS A 275 -7.88 10.85 -14.19
N SER A 276 -7.54 9.64 -13.73
CA SER A 276 -6.82 9.42 -12.45
C SER A 276 -5.46 10.14 -12.42
N VAL A 277 -4.69 10.10 -13.53
CA VAL A 277 -3.42 10.82 -13.62
C VAL A 277 -3.63 12.35 -13.52
N LEU A 278 -4.65 12.90 -14.17
CA LEU A 278 -4.98 14.32 -14.08
C LEU A 278 -5.43 14.70 -12.66
N GLU A 279 -6.25 13.90 -12.01
CA GLU A 279 -6.72 14.11 -10.65
C GLU A 279 -5.55 14.12 -9.64
N THR A 280 -4.59 13.19 -9.78
CA THR A 280 -3.37 13.18 -8.98
C THR A 280 -2.54 14.45 -9.19
N ASN A 281 -2.46 14.95 -10.44
CA ASN A 281 -1.83 16.24 -10.71
C ASN A 281 -2.58 17.42 -10.06
N VAL A 282 -3.91 17.37 -10.01
CA VAL A 282 -4.70 18.38 -9.28
C VAL A 282 -4.41 18.31 -7.80
N LEU A 283 -4.43 17.11 -7.19
CA LEU A 283 -4.10 16.92 -5.77
C LEU A 283 -2.73 17.47 -5.41
N SER A 284 -1.73 17.31 -6.27
CA SER A 284 -0.36 17.79 -6.03
C SER A 284 -0.23 19.32 -5.91
N ARG A 285 -1.23 20.08 -6.38
CA ARG A 285 -1.25 21.55 -6.35
C ARG A 285 -1.82 22.11 -5.05
N PHE A 286 -2.46 21.29 -4.23
CA PHE A 286 -2.97 21.75 -2.94
C PHE A 286 -1.84 21.86 -1.91
N ASP A 287 -1.68 23.01 -1.27
CA ASP A 287 -0.67 23.24 -0.22
C ASP A 287 -0.88 22.35 1.02
N ASN A 288 -2.11 21.88 1.24
CA ASN A 288 -2.53 21.01 2.33
C ASN A 288 -2.65 19.53 1.94
N VAL A 289 -2.05 19.13 0.81
CA VAL A 289 -1.94 17.74 0.37
C VAL A 289 -0.48 17.30 0.37
N ILE A 290 -0.23 16.10 0.89
CA ILE A 290 1.06 15.42 0.88
C ILE A 290 0.89 14.15 0.06
N LEU A 291 1.69 13.98 -0.98
CA LEU A 291 1.78 12.77 -1.77
C LEU A 291 3.14 12.12 -1.56
N THR A 292 3.16 10.82 -1.34
CA THR A 292 4.38 10.02 -1.27
C THR A 292 4.25 8.82 -2.23
N PRO A 293 5.36 8.34 -2.83
CA PRO A 293 5.31 7.39 -3.92
C PRO A 293 5.26 5.93 -3.44
N HIS A 294 4.21 5.56 -2.68
CA HIS A 294 3.94 4.22 -2.15
C HIS A 294 5.16 3.64 -1.39
N ILE A 295 5.67 4.38 -0.42
CA ILE A 295 6.89 4.06 0.35
C ILE A 295 6.64 3.80 1.84
N ALA A 296 5.39 3.75 2.28
CA ALA A 296 5.07 3.54 3.71
C ALA A 296 5.69 2.25 4.28
N TYR A 297 5.93 1.24 3.44
CA TYR A 297 6.56 -0.03 3.82
C TYR A 297 8.10 0.03 3.80
N ASN A 298 8.71 1.00 3.12
CA ASN A 298 10.11 0.96 2.68
C ASN A 298 11.08 1.40 3.77
N THR A 299 11.44 0.47 4.65
CA THR A 299 12.56 0.60 5.60
C THR A 299 13.55 -0.54 5.42
N ALA A 300 14.79 -0.36 5.84
CA ALA A 300 15.82 -1.39 5.76
C ALA A 300 15.38 -2.69 6.46
N GLU A 301 14.74 -2.57 7.62
CA GLU A 301 14.27 -3.69 8.41
C GLU A 301 13.09 -4.42 7.75
N ALA A 302 12.14 -3.68 7.15
CA ALA A 302 11.02 -4.28 6.43
C ALA A 302 11.50 -5.02 5.18
N MET A 303 12.40 -4.39 4.39
CA MET A 303 12.97 -5.02 3.20
C MET A 303 13.77 -6.28 3.54
N GLN A 304 14.51 -6.28 4.65
CA GLN A 304 15.23 -7.47 5.11
C GLN A 304 14.26 -8.59 5.52
N ARG A 305 13.14 -8.27 6.19
CA ARG A 305 12.11 -9.25 6.53
C ARG A 305 11.47 -9.86 5.28
N ILE A 306 11.14 -9.02 4.29
CA ILE A 306 10.57 -9.45 3.01
C ILE A 306 11.48 -10.46 2.32
N ILE A 307 12.74 -10.09 2.07
CA ILE A 307 13.63 -10.94 1.31
C ILE A 307 13.97 -12.25 2.05
N ASN A 308 14.16 -12.17 3.37
CA ASN A 308 14.41 -13.36 4.18
C ASN A 308 13.23 -14.34 4.16
N HIS A 309 12.00 -13.85 4.26
CA HIS A 309 10.80 -14.68 4.17
C HIS A 309 10.73 -15.37 2.79
N THR A 310 10.85 -14.61 1.72
CA THR A 310 10.80 -15.14 0.34
C THR A 310 11.88 -16.20 0.06
N LEU A 311 13.11 -15.97 0.54
CA LEU A 311 14.20 -16.95 0.38
C LEU A 311 13.97 -18.23 1.19
N ASN A 312 13.36 -18.12 2.39
CA ASN A 312 12.96 -19.27 3.19
C ASN A 312 11.84 -20.08 2.51
N ASP A 313 10.88 -19.40 1.89
CA ASP A 313 9.83 -20.05 1.10
C ASP A 313 10.40 -20.78 -0.11
N LEU A 314 11.38 -20.17 -0.80
CA LEU A 314 12.08 -20.83 -1.88
C LEU A 314 12.81 -22.11 -1.42
N LEU A 315 13.44 -22.09 -0.23
CA LEU A 315 14.08 -23.26 0.36
C LEU A 315 13.07 -24.35 0.72
N ALA A 316 11.92 -23.96 1.27
CA ALA A 316 10.86 -24.90 1.58
C ALA A 316 10.39 -25.62 0.31
N ILE A 317 10.08 -24.87 -0.75
CA ILE A 317 9.68 -25.43 -2.06
C ILE A 317 10.78 -26.33 -2.63
N ALA A 318 12.03 -25.92 -2.57
CA ALA A 318 13.18 -26.71 -3.07
C ALA A 318 13.33 -28.04 -2.31
N SER A 319 12.95 -28.07 -1.04
CA SER A 319 12.97 -29.25 -0.19
C SER A 319 11.70 -30.11 -0.32
N GLY A 320 10.78 -29.76 -1.22
CA GLY A 320 9.52 -30.46 -1.42
C GLY A 320 8.48 -30.18 -0.33
N LYS A 321 8.65 -29.10 0.43
CA LYS A 321 7.69 -28.61 1.44
C LYS A 321 6.92 -27.43 0.87
N LEU A 322 5.72 -27.19 1.40
CA LEU A 322 5.00 -25.93 1.10
C LEU A 322 5.51 -24.82 2.03
N PRO A 323 5.56 -23.57 1.55
CA PRO A 323 5.75 -22.40 2.41
C PRO A 323 4.77 -22.39 3.58
N SER A 324 5.17 -21.79 4.69
CA SER A 324 4.27 -21.56 5.82
C SER A 324 3.48 -20.27 5.58
N ASP A 325 2.17 -20.33 5.69
CA ASP A 325 1.28 -19.17 5.68
C ASP A 325 1.60 -18.16 6.80
#